data_635fffa81e1385f0a2c6fc122589a52f
#
_entry.id   635fffa81e1385f0a2c6fc122589a52f
#
_cell.length_a   1.000
_cell.length_b   1.000
_cell.length_c   1.000
_cell.angle_alpha   90.00
_cell.angle_beta   90.00
_cell.angle_gamma   90.00
#
_symmetry.space_group_name_H-M   'P 1'
#
loop_
_entity.id
_entity.type
_entity.pdbx_description
1 polymer ?
#
loop_
_entity_poly.entity_id
_entity_poly.type
_entity_poly.pdbx_seq_one_letter_code
_entity_poly.pdbx_strand_id
1 'polypeptide(L)'
;KRIKETSEPWKILMLHTPLMSPGEHGCLNGECDRYVKNIIKKGIDVVCSGHDHLQACAEMKIGNKKVIQVVNGAGAKPYFEDDDHIHPEYINNKRGCNLIHCNTELGYCMFHPTKKSFKIEHFDQNNNNLFSYKILK
;
A
#
# COMPACT_ATOMS: atom_id res chain seq x y z
N LYS A 1 15.06 -15.33 -7.92
CA LYS A 1 15.46 -16.59 -7.27
C LYS A 1 15.27 -16.47 -5.75
N ARG A 2 15.91 -15.50 -5.06
CA ARG A 2 15.88 -15.33 -3.59
C ARG A 2 14.48 -15.18 -2.98
N ILE A 3 13.52 -14.49 -3.63
CA ILE A 3 12.17 -14.27 -3.07
C ILE A 3 11.42 -15.59 -2.87
N LYS A 4 11.61 -16.57 -3.77
CA LYS A 4 10.95 -17.88 -3.66
C LYS A 4 11.66 -18.80 -2.65
N GLU A 5 12.94 -18.58 -2.39
CA GLU A 5 13.79 -19.44 -1.58
C GLU A 5 13.77 -19.07 -0.08
N THR A 6 13.25 -17.89 0.27
CA THR A 6 13.15 -17.50 1.68
C THR A 6 11.97 -18.18 2.37
N SER A 7 12.21 -18.66 3.59
CA SER A 7 11.22 -19.26 4.49
C SER A 7 10.46 -18.21 5.32
N GLU A 8 10.81 -16.93 5.16
CA GLU A 8 10.15 -15.86 5.91
C GLU A 8 8.64 -15.83 5.68
N PRO A 9 7.84 -15.71 6.75
CA PRO A 9 6.39 -15.75 6.64
C PRO A 9 5.83 -14.60 5.81
N TRP A 10 6.44 -13.42 5.86
CA TRP A 10 5.99 -12.23 5.16
C TRP A 10 7.10 -11.65 4.29
N LYS A 11 6.72 -11.22 3.08
CA LYS A 11 7.63 -10.59 2.13
C LYS A 11 7.08 -9.23 1.74
N ILE A 12 7.82 -8.19 2.09
CA ILE A 12 7.46 -6.80 1.84
C ILE A 12 8.32 -6.27 0.70
N LEU A 13 7.72 -5.63 -0.27
CA LEU A 13 8.39 -4.88 -1.31
C LEU A 13 8.22 -3.38 -1.02
N MET A 14 9.33 -2.66 -0.93
CA MET A 14 9.32 -1.21 -0.75
C MET A 14 9.63 -0.53 -2.08
N LEU A 15 8.82 0.45 -2.43
CA LEU A 15 8.92 1.24 -3.66
C LEU A 15 8.73 2.73 -3.33
N HIS A 16 9.19 3.63 -4.19
CA HIS A 16 8.84 5.05 -4.06
C HIS A 16 7.41 5.28 -4.59
N THR A 17 7.19 5.01 -5.86
CA THR A 17 5.87 5.21 -6.51
C THR A 17 4.96 4.00 -6.27
N PRO A 18 3.70 4.20 -5.86
CA PRO A 18 2.76 3.12 -5.62
C PRO A 18 2.32 2.44 -6.91
N LEU A 19 1.96 1.15 -6.83
CA LEU A 19 1.26 0.45 -7.91
C LEU A 19 -0.18 0.94 -8.05
N MET A 20 -0.79 1.24 -6.92
CA MET A 20 -2.13 1.78 -6.79
C MET A 20 -2.13 2.82 -5.70
N SER A 21 -2.66 3.99 -6.03
CA SER A 21 -2.88 5.07 -5.09
C SER A 21 -4.16 5.81 -5.46
N PRO A 22 -4.92 6.29 -4.48
CA PRO A 22 -6.02 7.22 -4.74
C PRO A 22 -5.54 8.67 -4.91
N GLY A 23 -4.24 8.95 -4.76
CA GLY A 23 -3.69 10.29 -4.87
C GLY A 23 -3.50 10.76 -6.31
N GLU A 24 -3.36 12.06 -6.48
CA GLU A 24 -3.25 12.74 -7.78
C GLU A 24 -1.98 12.40 -8.56
N HIS A 25 -0.87 12.07 -7.86
CA HIS A 25 0.39 11.73 -8.53
C HIS A 25 0.34 10.36 -9.22
N GLY A 26 -0.70 9.58 -8.91
CA GLY A 26 -1.05 8.36 -9.63
C GLY A 26 -0.16 7.17 -9.31
N CYS A 27 -0.16 6.24 -10.23
CA CYS A 27 0.36 4.89 -10.06
C CYS A 27 1.52 4.61 -11.01
N LEU A 28 2.32 3.59 -10.68
CA LEU A 28 3.26 3.02 -11.65
C LEU A 28 2.54 2.62 -12.94
N ASN A 29 3.19 2.87 -14.07
CA ASN A 29 2.65 2.54 -15.38
C ASN A 29 3.72 1.89 -16.29
N GLY A 30 3.30 1.47 -17.48
CA GLY A 30 4.17 0.96 -18.53
C GLY A 30 5.00 -0.24 -18.11
N GLU A 31 6.30 -0.19 -18.45
CA GLU A 31 7.23 -1.30 -18.18
C GLU A 31 7.55 -1.47 -16.70
N CYS A 32 7.64 -0.37 -15.95
CA CYS A 32 7.89 -0.40 -14.50
C CYS A 32 6.77 -1.14 -13.77
N ASP A 33 5.50 -0.85 -14.07
CA ASP A 33 4.35 -1.55 -13.51
C ASP A 33 4.40 -3.05 -13.81
N ARG A 34 4.67 -3.41 -15.08
CA ARG A 34 4.78 -4.81 -15.52
C ARG A 34 5.91 -5.55 -14.80
N TYR A 35 7.07 -4.89 -14.66
CA TYR A 35 8.22 -5.47 -13.96
C TYR A 35 7.93 -5.72 -12.48
N VAL A 36 7.37 -4.74 -11.79
CA VAL A 36 7.02 -4.85 -10.38
C VAL A 36 5.95 -5.92 -10.14
N LYS A 37 4.91 -5.99 -10.97
CA LYS A 37 3.89 -7.05 -10.91
C LYS A 37 4.50 -8.45 -11.09
N ASN A 38 5.52 -8.59 -11.93
CA ASN A 38 6.24 -9.86 -12.08
C ASN A 38 7.08 -10.22 -10.84
N ILE A 39 7.62 -9.24 -10.12
CA ILE A 39 8.27 -9.47 -8.82
C ILE A 39 7.25 -9.93 -7.79
N ILE A 40 6.11 -9.26 -7.72
CA ILE A 40 5.03 -9.58 -6.76
C ILE A 40 4.52 -11.01 -6.93
N LYS A 41 4.34 -11.48 -8.15
CA LYS A 41 3.94 -12.87 -8.45
C LYS A 41 4.92 -13.92 -7.92
N LYS A 42 6.17 -13.53 -7.58
CA LYS A 42 7.16 -14.43 -6.97
C LYS A 42 6.96 -14.64 -5.48
N GLY A 43 6.00 -13.98 -4.86
CA GLY A 43 5.62 -14.24 -3.48
C GLY A 43 5.56 -13.02 -2.54
N ILE A 44 5.55 -11.79 -3.04
CA ILE A 44 5.37 -10.59 -2.21
C ILE A 44 3.96 -10.57 -1.62
N ASP A 45 3.83 -10.22 -0.36
CA ASP A 45 2.57 -10.16 0.39
C ASP A 45 2.08 -8.72 0.56
N VAL A 46 3.01 -7.80 0.81
CA VAL A 46 2.73 -6.38 1.04
C VAL A 46 3.64 -5.53 0.16
N VAL A 47 3.09 -4.50 -0.45
CA VAL A 47 3.85 -3.44 -1.13
C VAL A 47 3.68 -2.17 -0.31
N CYS A 48 4.80 -1.55 0.07
CA CYS A 48 4.82 -0.28 0.78
C CYS A 48 5.44 0.79 -0.10
N SER A 49 4.82 1.95 -0.18
CA SER A 49 5.28 3.08 -0.99
C SER A 49 4.99 4.42 -0.32
N GLY A 50 5.61 5.47 -0.84
CA GLY A 50 5.33 6.86 -0.53
C GLY A 50 4.75 7.57 -1.74
N HIS A 51 5.41 8.66 -2.19
CA HIS A 51 5.13 9.46 -3.37
C HIS A 51 3.86 10.31 -3.26
N ASP A 52 2.68 9.72 -3.13
CA ASP A 52 1.45 10.43 -2.82
C ASP A 52 1.42 10.83 -1.34
N HIS A 53 1.11 12.09 -1.08
CA HIS A 53 1.17 12.71 0.24
C HIS A 53 -0.07 12.39 1.09
N LEU A 54 -0.37 11.12 1.21
CA LEU A 54 -1.50 10.56 1.94
C LEU A 54 -1.12 9.25 2.63
N GLN A 55 -2.02 8.76 3.47
CA GLN A 55 -1.97 7.41 4.02
C GLN A 55 -3.10 6.59 3.41
N ALA A 56 -2.78 5.48 2.75
CA ALA A 56 -3.80 4.60 2.16
C ALA A 56 -3.46 3.12 2.33
N CYS A 57 -4.51 2.31 2.39
CA CYS A 57 -4.43 0.86 2.35
C CYS A 57 -5.41 0.34 1.30
N ALA A 58 -4.90 -0.47 0.38
CA ALA A 58 -5.70 -1.07 -0.68
C ALA A 58 -5.38 -2.55 -0.85
N GLU A 59 -6.38 -3.32 -1.20
CA GLU A 59 -6.24 -4.71 -1.59
C GLU A 59 -6.16 -4.81 -3.11
N MET A 60 -5.21 -5.60 -3.61
CA MET A 60 -5.01 -5.82 -5.05
C MET A 60 -4.94 -7.31 -5.36
N LYS A 61 -5.50 -7.70 -6.50
CA LYS A 61 -5.31 -9.04 -7.08
C LYS A 61 -4.34 -8.96 -8.25
N ILE A 62 -3.17 -9.55 -8.10
CA ILE A 62 -2.14 -9.63 -9.14
C ILE A 62 -1.95 -11.08 -9.56
N GLY A 63 -2.53 -11.45 -10.70
CA GLY A 63 -2.71 -12.85 -11.07
C GLY A 63 -3.67 -13.53 -10.10
N ASN A 64 -3.25 -14.65 -9.50
CA ASN A 64 -4.02 -15.37 -8.49
C ASN A 64 -3.67 -14.95 -7.06
N LYS A 65 -2.79 -13.97 -6.88
CA LYS A 65 -2.31 -13.54 -5.57
C LYS A 65 -3.03 -12.27 -5.11
N LYS A 66 -3.50 -12.30 -3.87
CA LYS A 66 -3.93 -11.13 -3.12
C LYS A 66 -2.71 -10.46 -2.51
N VAL A 67 -2.60 -9.16 -2.66
CA VAL A 67 -1.48 -8.33 -2.19
C VAL A 67 -2.06 -7.08 -1.56
N ILE A 68 -1.46 -6.61 -0.48
CA ILE A 68 -1.84 -5.35 0.14
C ILE A 68 -0.85 -4.27 -0.29
N GLN A 69 -1.39 -3.17 -0.83
CA GLN A 69 -0.66 -1.93 -1.06
C GLN A 69 -0.88 -1.01 0.14
N VAL A 70 0.20 -0.52 0.72
CA VAL A 70 0.21 0.54 1.71
C VAL A 70 0.91 1.75 1.10
N VAL A 71 0.25 2.88 1.08
CA VAL A 71 0.86 4.17 0.78
C VAL A 71 1.04 4.92 2.09
N ASN A 72 2.23 5.44 2.35
CA ASN A 72 2.55 6.24 3.53
C ASN A 72 3.48 7.38 3.12
N GLY A 73 2.95 8.33 2.37
CA GLY A 73 3.69 9.49 1.85
C GLY A 73 3.44 10.79 2.62
N ALA A 74 2.52 10.81 3.58
CA ALA A 74 2.18 11.98 4.40
C ALA A 74 3.07 12.13 5.64
N GLY A 75 4.37 11.84 5.55
CA GLY A 75 5.28 11.93 6.69
C GLY A 75 5.68 13.36 7.07
N ALA A 76 5.69 14.30 6.12
CA ALA A 76 6.09 15.69 6.34
C ALA A 76 5.29 16.72 5.54
N LYS A 77 4.61 16.30 4.49
CA LYS A 77 3.82 17.17 3.63
C LYS A 77 2.53 16.44 3.27
N PRO A 78 1.37 16.84 3.83
CA PRO A 78 0.09 16.32 3.41
C PRO A 78 -0.35 16.95 2.09
N TYR A 79 -1.36 16.38 1.45
CA TYR A 79 -2.18 17.16 0.54
C TYR A 79 -2.93 18.24 1.37
N PHE A 80 -3.09 19.43 0.80
CA PHE A 80 -3.88 20.47 1.44
C PHE A 80 -5.35 20.01 1.56
N GLU A 81 -6.09 20.62 2.47
CA GLU A 81 -7.43 20.22 2.93
C GLU A 81 -8.53 20.13 1.86
N ASP A 82 -8.21 20.38 0.60
CA ASP A 82 -9.14 20.23 -0.50
C ASP A 82 -9.20 18.75 -0.92
N ASP A 83 -10.38 18.13 -0.81
CA ASP A 83 -10.69 16.75 -1.20
C ASP A 83 -10.38 16.42 -2.68
N ASP A 84 -10.04 17.43 -3.48
CA ASP A 84 -9.74 17.34 -4.91
C ASP A 84 -8.48 16.51 -5.25
N HIS A 85 -7.67 16.17 -4.25
CA HIS A 85 -6.44 15.36 -4.45
C HIS A 85 -6.63 13.86 -4.22
N ILE A 86 -7.82 13.44 -3.77
CA ILE A 86 -8.12 12.04 -3.50
C ILE A 86 -9.17 11.52 -4.49
N HIS A 87 -8.80 10.50 -5.22
CA HIS A 87 -9.58 9.88 -6.28
C HIS A 87 -9.79 8.38 -6.02
N PRO A 88 -10.70 7.98 -5.13
CA PRO A 88 -10.94 6.57 -4.81
C PRO A 88 -11.25 5.72 -6.05
N GLU A 89 -11.87 6.32 -7.08
CA GLU A 89 -12.18 5.69 -8.35
C GLU A 89 -10.93 5.20 -9.11
N TYR A 90 -9.75 5.80 -8.87
CA TYR A 90 -8.49 5.33 -9.47
C TYR A 90 -8.13 3.91 -9.04
N ILE A 91 -8.61 3.50 -7.87
CA ILE A 91 -8.46 2.14 -7.36
C ILE A 91 -9.72 1.31 -7.59
N ASN A 92 -10.88 1.81 -7.17
CA ASN A 92 -12.12 1.04 -7.11
C ASN A 92 -12.65 0.66 -8.50
N ASN A 93 -12.36 1.45 -9.54
CA ASN A 93 -12.71 1.13 -10.92
C ASN A 93 -11.77 0.09 -11.56
N LYS A 94 -10.66 -0.29 -10.92
CA LYS A 94 -9.74 -1.31 -11.43
C LYS A 94 -10.15 -2.70 -10.97
N ARG A 95 -10.37 -3.59 -11.92
CA ARG A 95 -10.77 -4.97 -11.63
C ARG A 95 -9.78 -5.64 -10.66
N GLY A 96 -10.31 -6.14 -9.56
CA GLY A 96 -9.52 -6.83 -8.53
C GLY A 96 -8.75 -5.90 -7.59
N CYS A 97 -9.10 -4.62 -7.56
CA CYS A 97 -8.59 -3.65 -6.60
C CYS A 97 -9.74 -3.15 -5.73
N ASN A 98 -9.43 -2.85 -4.47
CA ASN A 98 -10.38 -2.33 -3.49
C ASN A 98 -9.64 -1.40 -2.53
N LEU A 99 -10.04 -0.13 -2.47
CA LEU A 99 -9.54 0.81 -1.46
C LEU A 99 -10.20 0.48 -0.12
N ILE A 100 -9.39 0.22 0.89
CA ILE A 100 -9.85 -0.14 2.25
C ILE A 100 -9.88 1.11 3.12
N HIS A 101 -8.87 1.96 3.00
CA HIS A 101 -8.71 3.16 3.81
C HIS A 101 -7.88 4.20 3.08
N CYS A 102 -8.22 5.48 3.28
CA CYS A 102 -7.43 6.62 2.85
C CYS A 102 -7.66 7.80 3.78
N ASN A 103 -6.60 8.55 4.08
CA ASN A 103 -6.66 9.86 4.72
C ASN A 103 -5.45 10.71 4.31
N THR A 104 -5.52 12.02 4.53
CA THR A 104 -4.48 13.00 4.23
C THR A 104 -3.74 13.50 5.47
N GLU A 105 -4.01 12.94 6.64
CA GLU A 105 -3.36 13.33 7.88
C GLU A 105 -1.85 13.10 7.83
N LEU A 106 -1.11 14.05 8.40
CA LEU A 106 0.32 13.84 8.68
C LEU A 106 0.50 12.68 9.64
N GLY A 107 1.41 11.78 9.33
CA GLY A 107 1.61 10.64 10.21
C GLY A 107 2.53 9.57 9.68
N TYR A 108 2.35 8.37 10.20
CA TYR A 108 3.21 7.24 9.90
C TYR A 108 2.43 5.92 9.92
N CYS A 109 3.04 4.89 9.37
CA CYS A 109 2.50 3.54 9.36
C CYS A 109 3.39 2.61 10.19
N MET A 110 2.77 1.72 10.97
CA MET A 110 3.44 0.63 11.69
C MET A 110 3.02 -0.73 11.17
N PHE A 111 3.99 -1.62 11.08
CA PHE A 111 3.80 -3.02 10.70
C PHE A 111 4.11 -3.94 11.88
N HIS A 112 3.19 -4.87 12.17
CA HIS A 112 3.36 -5.86 13.25
C HIS A 112 3.26 -7.27 12.66
N PRO A 113 4.38 -7.82 12.13
CA PRO A 113 4.41 -9.17 11.60
C PRO A 113 4.48 -10.20 12.72
N THR A 114 3.70 -11.28 12.57
CA THR A 114 3.83 -12.53 13.31
C THR A 114 3.93 -13.69 12.33
N LYS A 115 4.15 -14.91 12.80
CA LYS A 115 4.15 -16.08 11.89
C LYS A 115 2.82 -16.29 11.18
N LYS A 116 1.69 -15.89 11.81
CA LYS A 116 0.32 -16.17 11.32
C LYS A 116 -0.45 -14.93 10.88
N SER A 117 0.03 -13.73 11.19
CA SER A 117 -0.68 -12.50 10.87
C SER A 117 0.26 -11.33 10.61
N PHE A 118 -0.23 -10.37 9.84
CA PHE A 118 0.45 -9.11 9.59
C PHE A 118 -0.57 -7.99 9.85
N LYS A 119 -0.32 -7.17 10.88
CA LYS A 119 -1.15 -6.00 11.19
C LYS A 119 -0.50 -4.74 10.62
N ILE A 120 -1.31 -3.89 10.03
CA ILE A 120 -0.96 -2.58 9.48
C ILE A 120 -1.74 -1.56 10.29
N GLU A 121 -1.09 -0.52 10.76
CA GLU A 121 -1.72 0.58 11.49
C GLU A 121 -1.25 1.90 10.93
N HIS A 122 -2.18 2.83 10.72
CA HIS A 122 -1.89 4.22 10.41
C HIS A 122 -2.12 5.08 11.65
N PHE A 123 -1.20 5.96 11.90
CA PHE A 123 -1.23 6.92 13.01
C PHE A 123 -1.10 8.33 12.48
N ASP A 124 -1.74 9.30 13.16
CA ASP A 124 -1.49 10.72 12.93
C ASP A 124 -0.18 11.17 13.62
N GLN A 125 0.17 12.43 13.44
CA GLN A 125 1.34 13.05 14.09
C GLN A 125 1.25 13.12 15.62
N ASN A 126 0.06 12.96 16.20
CA ASN A 126 -0.21 12.97 17.64
C ASN A 126 -0.26 11.56 18.24
N ASN A 127 0.08 10.53 17.46
CA ASN A 127 0.01 9.11 17.81
C ASN A 127 -1.42 8.57 18.01
N ASN A 128 -2.45 9.22 17.48
CA ASN A 128 -3.78 8.63 17.43
C ASN A 128 -3.83 7.57 16.34
N ASN A 129 -4.37 6.39 16.65
CA ASN A 129 -4.58 5.34 15.67
C ASN A 129 -5.78 5.70 14.79
N LEU A 130 -5.54 5.93 13.50
CA LEU A 130 -6.54 6.30 12.52
C LEU A 130 -7.15 5.08 11.82
N PHE A 131 -6.37 4.00 11.74
CA PHE A 131 -6.76 2.81 10.99
C PHE A 131 -5.97 1.59 11.44
N SER A 132 -6.61 0.44 11.44
CA SER A 132 -5.96 -0.86 11.68
C SER A 132 -6.51 -1.90 10.71
N TYR A 133 -5.62 -2.66 10.08
CA TYR A 133 -5.97 -3.76 9.20
C TYR A 133 -5.11 -4.98 9.47
N LYS A 134 -5.71 -6.16 9.47
CA LYS A 134 -5.01 -7.42 9.80
C LYS A 134 -5.19 -8.45 8.68
N ILE A 135 -4.07 -8.96 8.20
CA ILE A 135 -4.00 -10.04 7.23
C ILE A 135 -3.68 -11.34 7.99
N LEU A 136 -4.36 -12.41 7.64
CA LEU A 136 -4.09 -13.76 8.16
C LEU A 136 -3.44 -14.63 7.06
N LYS A 137 -2.59 -15.55 7.49
CA LYS A 137 -2.04 -16.64 6.65
C LYS A 137 -2.72 -17.94 6.94
#